data_0f69584a8b4514acd9280b0b899c37be
#
_entry.id   0f69584a8b4514acd9280b0b899c37be
#
_cell.length_a   1.000
_cell.length_b   1.000
_cell.length_c   1.000
_cell.angle_alpha   90.00
_cell.angle_beta   90.00
_cell.angle_gamma   90.00
#
_symmetry.space_group_name_H-M   'P 1'
#
loop_
_entity.id
_entity.type
_entity.pdbx_description
1 polymer ?
#
loop_
_entity_poly.entity_id
_entity_poly.type
_entity_poly.pdbx_seq_one_letter_code
_entity_poly.pdbx_strand_id
1 'polypeptide(L)' 'MLNRIVLIGRLTRDPELRYTSNGTPVCNFTLAVERNYTNRDGDRDVDFINIVTWRGLAENCAR' A
#
# COMPACT_ATOMS: atom_id res chain seq x y z
N MET A 1 1.21 14.17 -19.32
CA MET A 1 1.02 14.57 -17.91
C MET A 1 1.71 13.60 -16.98
N LEU A 2 2.22 14.11 -15.87
CA LEU A 2 2.84 13.28 -14.87
C LEU A 2 1.96 13.23 -13.61
N ASN A 3 1.64 12.02 -13.18
CA ASN A 3 0.97 11.80 -11.91
C ASN A 3 1.92 11.04 -10.99
N ARG A 4 2.23 11.63 -9.85
CA ARG A 4 3.16 11.03 -8.90
C ARG A 4 2.68 11.22 -7.47
N ILE A 5 2.64 10.11 -6.72
CA ILE A 5 2.24 10.09 -5.32
C ILE A 5 3.32 9.38 -4.54
N VAL A 6 3.70 9.95 -3.40
CA VAL A 6 4.64 9.32 -2.48
C VAL A 6 3.93 9.08 -1.15
N LEU A 7 3.90 7.83 -0.72
CA LEU A 7 3.26 7.41 0.52
C LEU A 7 4.26 6.67 1.40
N ILE A 8 4.25 6.98 2.69
CA ILE A 8 5.02 6.25 3.69
C ILE A 8 4.05 5.78 4.75
N GLY A 9 4.04 4.47 5.01
CA GLY A 9 3.12 3.89 5.97
C GLY A 9 3.54 2.50 6.39
N ARG A 10 2.65 1.83 7.12
CA ARG A 10 2.89 0.48 7.60
C ARG A 10 1.90 -0.49 6.99
N LEU A 11 2.34 -1.71 6.73
CA LEU A 11 1.45 -2.79 6.30
C LEU A 11 0.51 -3.15 7.44
N THR A 12 -0.77 -3.34 7.14
CA THR A 12 -1.76 -3.76 8.13
C THR A 12 -1.74 -5.27 8.35
N ARG A 13 -1.25 -6.00 7.35
CA ARG A 13 -1.08 -7.46 7.37
C ARG A 13 -0.12 -7.85 6.25
N ASP A 14 0.22 -9.12 6.15
CA ASP A 14 1.12 -9.59 5.09
C ASP A 14 0.54 -9.29 3.71
N PRO A 15 1.40 -8.85 2.76
CA PRO A 15 0.96 -8.64 1.39
C PRO A 15 0.47 -9.94 0.76
N GLU A 16 -0.58 -9.85 -0.03
CA GLU A 16 -1.16 -11.00 -0.71
C GLU A 16 -0.69 -11.04 -2.16
N LEU A 17 0.11 -12.03 -2.49
CA LEU A 17 0.62 -12.23 -3.85
C LEU A 17 -0.28 -13.21 -4.59
N ARG A 18 -0.71 -12.82 -5.78
CA ARG A 18 -1.52 -13.65 -6.67
C ARG A 18 -0.95 -13.61 -8.07
N TYR A 19 -1.39 -14.54 -8.89
CA TYR A 19 -1.02 -14.59 -10.31
C TYR A 19 -2.30 -14.55 -11.13
N THR A 20 -2.29 -13.72 -12.18
CA THR A 20 -3.41 -13.67 -13.12
C THR A 20 -3.45 -14.95 -13.95
N SER A 21 -4.51 -15.13 -14.76
CA SER A 21 -4.63 -16.26 -15.66
C SER A 21 -3.47 -16.35 -16.66
N ASN A 22 -2.82 -15.23 -16.97
CA ASN A 22 -1.65 -15.18 -17.85
C ASN A 22 -0.33 -15.37 -17.11
N GLY A 23 -0.37 -15.66 -15.80
CA GLY A 23 0.83 -15.84 -15.01
C GLY A 23 1.52 -14.55 -14.56
N THR A 24 0.85 -13.40 -14.67
CA THR A 24 1.41 -12.11 -14.23
C THR A 24 1.24 -11.96 -12.72
N PRO A 25 2.31 -11.71 -11.97
CA PRO A 25 2.20 -11.52 -10.52
C PRO A 25 1.55 -10.18 -10.18
N VAL A 26 0.64 -10.21 -9.20
CA VAL A 26 -0.06 -9.04 -8.66
C VAL A 26 -0.03 -9.15 -7.15
N CYS A 27 0.41 -8.10 -6.48
CA CYS A 27 0.43 -8.04 -5.03
C CYS A 27 -0.53 -6.98 -4.52
N ASN A 28 -1.38 -7.37 -3.57
CA ASN A 28 -2.33 -6.47 -2.92
C ASN A 28 -1.96 -6.32 -1.45
N PHE A 29 -1.97 -5.10 -0.97
CA PHE A 29 -1.78 -4.84 0.45
C PHE A 29 -2.42 -3.50 0.80
N THR A 30 -2.55 -3.27 2.12
CA THR A 30 -3.12 -2.03 2.64
C THR A 30 -2.05 -1.33 3.46
N LEU A 31 -1.83 -0.05 3.18
CA LEU A 31 -0.96 0.81 3.97
C LEU A 31 -1.78 1.62 4.96
N ALA A 32 -1.34 1.62 6.21
CA ALA A 32 -1.84 2.53 7.22
C ALA A 32 -0.91 3.76 7.22
N VAL A 33 -1.44 4.88 6.78
CA VAL A 33 -0.66 6.13 6.64
C VAL A 33 -1.17 7.13 7.64
N GLU A 34 -0.30 7.54 8.58
CA GLU A 34 -0.64 8.56 9.56
C GLU A 34 -0.57 9.95 8.91
N ARG A 35 -1.54 10.79 9.25
CA ARG A 35 -1.53 12.19 8.80
C ARG A 35 -0.47 12.97 9.57
N ASN A 36 0.05 14.00 8.94
CA ASN A 36 1.14 14.82 9.53
C ASN A 36 0.68 15.74 10.66
N TYR A 37 -0.61 15.86 10.90
CA TYR A 37 -1.16 16.73 11.93
C TYR A 37 -2.02 15.93 12.90
N THR A 38 -2.14 16.44 14.12
CA THR A 38 -3.03 15.84 15.12
C THR A 38 -4.41 16.47 15.03
N ASN A 39 -5.44 15.70 15.40
CA ASN A 39 -6.80 16.21 15.48
C ASN A 39 -7.00 16.97 16.81
N ARG A 40 -8.25 17.40 17.08
CA ARG A 40 -8.58 18.16 18.29
C ARG A 40 -8.29 17.41 19.57
N ASP A 41 -8.35 16.10 19.54
CA ASP A 41 -8.13 15.25 20.70
C ASP A 41 -6.66 14.91 20.92
N GLY A 42 -5.78 15.46 20.09
CA GLY A 42 -4.36 15.20 20.16
C GLY A 42 -3.92 13.90 19.49
N ASP A 43 -4.85 13.19 18.86
CA ASP A 43 -4.56 11.95 18.15
C ASP A 43 -4.34 12.21 16.66
N ARG A 44 -3.53 11.37 16.02
CA ARG A 44 -3.34 11.42 14.58
C ARG A 44 -4.34 10.51 13.90
N ASP A 45 -4.99 11.04 12.88
CA ASP A 45 -5.84 10.21 12.03
C ASP A 45 -4.97 9.34 11.14
N VAL A 46 -5.50 8.17 10.80
CA VAL A 46 -4.84 7.20 9.95
C VAL A 46 -5.72 6.93 8.74
N ASP A 47 -5.11 7.00 7.57
CA ASP A 47 -5.79 6.63 6.33
C ASP A 47 -5.35 5.22 5.93
N PHE A 48 -6.31 4.38 5.54
CA PHE A 48 -6.04 3.03 5.05
C PHE A 48 -6.15 3.05 3.54
N ILE A 49 -5.03 2.81 2.87
CA ILE A 49 -4.95 2.92 1.42
C ILE A 49 -4.65 1.56 0.82
N ASN A 50 -5.52 1.11 -0.08
CA ASN A 50 -5.33 -0.15 -0.78
C ASN A 50 -4.35 0.04 -1.92
N ILE A 51 -3.32 -0.79 -1.95
CA ILE A 51 -2.24 -0.73 -2.93
C ILE A 51 -2.25 -1.99 -3.77
N VAL A 52 -2.04 -1.81 -5.07
CA VAL A 52 -1.89 -2.93 -6.01
C VAL A 52 -0.59 -2.73 -6.77
N THR A 53 0.27 -3.73 -6.76
CA THR A 53 1.51 -3.72 -7.53
C THR A 53 1.55 -4.90 -8.47
N TRP A 54 2.29 -4.77 -9.56
CA TRP A 54 2.33 -5.73 -10.65
C TRP A 54 3.74 -6.19 -10.96
N ARG A 55 3.87 -7.43 -11.45
CA ARG A 55 5.13 -7.99 -11.97
C ARG A 55 6.26 -8.00 -10.94
N GLY A 56 7.46 -7.58 -11.31
CA GLY A 56 8.61 -7.59 -10.41
C GLY A 56 8.40 -6.81 -9.13
N LEU A 57 7.68 -5.69 -9.20
CA LEU A 57 7.34 -4.92 -8.00
C LEU A 57 6.41 -5.69 -7.07
N ALA A 58 5.46 -6.45 -7.64
CA ALA A 58 4.58 -7.30 -6.84
C ALA A 58 5.36 -8.36 -6.07
N GLU A 59 6.33 -9.00 -6.71
CA GLU A 59 7.18 -10.01 -6.06
C GLU A 59 8.03 -9.40 -4.96
N ASN A 60 8.56 -8.20 -5.16
CA ASN A 60 9.35 -7.48 -4.16
C ASN A 60 8.49 -7.10 -2.95
N CYS A 61 7.26 -6.63 -3.17
CA CYS A 61 6.36 -6.26 -2.09
C CYS A 61 5.94 -7.47 -1.25
N ALA A 62 5.89 -8.65 -1.84
CA ALA A 62 5.46 -9.86 -1.16
C ALA A 62 6.53 -10.50 -0.26
N ARG A 63 7.76 -10.02 -0.35
CA ARG A 63 8.88 -10.55 0.46
C ARG A 63 8.86 -10.09 1.90
#